data_1ab67b497b8a6121058681dbb054da3d
#
_entry.id   1ab67b497b8a6121058681dbb054da3d
#
_cell.length_a   1.000
_cell.length_b   1.000
_cell.length_c   1.000
_cell.angle_alpha   90.00
_cell.angle_beta   90.00
_cell.angle_gamma   90.00
#
_symmetry.space_group_name_H-M   'P 1'
#
loop_
_entity.id
_entity.type
_entity.pdbx_description
1 polymer ?
#
loop_
_entity_poly.entity_id
_entity_poly.type
_entity_poly.pdbx_seq_one_letter_code
_entity_poly.pdbx_strand_id
1 'polypeptide(L)'
;MIKIRKGSWSLACATLVLGFMLAVQLRTTADTRADLSAQRAEDIAARLVETEKERDQLKQEIRGLKSASGDAETGDEVRMRAGLTPLVGPGVIVRLDDSSRKARTGENPNLYLIHDDDLLRVINELRAAGAEALSINGQRLTGTSEIRCAGPTLSVNNVRSAPPFEVRAIGDTNALEQALKMRGGVADTLKVWGIELVIETADDVYIPAYKGALTYTYAHETEEEVAP
;
A
#
# COMPACT_ATOMS: atom_id res chain seq x y z
N MET A 1 -0.64 -76.63 -15.49
CA MET A 1 0.71 -76.52 -14.89
C MET A 1 1.48 -75.43 -15.57
N ILE A 2 1.70 -74.30 -14.93
CA ILE A 2 2.40 -73.14 -15.49
C ILE A 2 3.91 -73.40 -15.37
N LYS A 3 4.58 -73.58 -16.52
CA LYS A 3 6.04 -73.84 -16.58
C LYS A 3 6.81 -72.52 -16.29
N ILE A 4 7.18 -72.30 -15.07
CA ILE A 4 7.97 -71.13 -14.67
C ILE A 4 9.36 -71.22 -15.28
N ARG A 5 9.72 -70.38 -16.25
CA ARG A 5 11.06 -70.34 -16.88
C ARG A 5 12.07 -69.83 -15.86
N LYS A 6 13.28 -70.48 -15.80
CA LYS A 6 14.37 -70.13 -14.85
C LYS A 6 14.77 -68.62 -14.82
N GLY A 7 14.41 -67.82 -15.85
CA GLY A 7 14.68 -66.36 -15.88
C GLY A 7 13.60 -65.50 -15.20
N SER A 8 12.44 -66.06 -14.84
CA SER A 8 11.34 -65.26 -14.21
C SER A 8 11.64 -64.90 -12.75
N TRP A 9 12.40 -65.75 -12.06
CA TRP A 9 12.80 -65.51 -10.67
C TRP A 9 13.80 -64.36 -10.53
N SER A 10 14.79 -64.26 -11.43
CA SER A 10 15.76 -63.16 -11.42
C SER A 10 15.12 -61.83 -11.72
N LEU A 11 14.13 -61.81 -12.63
CA LEU A 11 13.38 -60.62 -12.94
C LEU A 11 12.50 -60.18 -11.76
N ALA A 12 11.86 -61.13 -11.07
CA ALA A 12 11.03 -60.85 -9.90
C ALA A 12 11.87 -60.31 -8.72
N CYS A 13 13.07 -60.88 -8.49
CA CYS A 13 14.00 -60.36 -7.48
C CYS A 13 14.51 -58.95 -7.83
N ALA A 14 14.83 -58.67 -9.10
CA ALA A 14 15.30 -57.37 -9.53
C ALA A 14 14.22 -56.30 -9.37
N THR A 15 12.97 -56.60 -9.75
CA THR A 15 11.84 -55.67 -9.58
C THR A 15 11.49 -55.44 -8.10
N LEU A 16 11.62 -56.45 -7.27
CA LEU A 16 11.38 -56.31 -5.83
C LEU A 16 12.44 -55.40 -5.18
N VAL A 17 13.73 -55.60 -5.52
CA VAL A 17 14.82 -54.74 -5.03
C VAL A 17 14.65 -53.29 -5.52
N LEU A 18 14.32 -53.13 -6.80
CA LEU A 18 14.11 -51.81 -7.37
C LEU A 18 12.89 -51.08 -6.71
N GLY A 19 11.78 -51.78 -6.51
CA GLY A 19 10.60 -51.27 -5.83
C GLY A 19 10.90 -50.92 -4.36
N PHE A 20 11.71 -51.74 -3.66
CA PHE A 20 12.13 -51.46 -2.30
C PHE A 20 13.03 -50.20 -2.23
N MET A 21 14.03 -50.10 -3.14
CA MET A 21 14.88 -48.90 -3.20
C MET A 21 14.07 -47.64 -3.50
N LEU A 22 13.12 -47.71 -4.43
CA LEU A 22 12.24 -46.56 -4.75
C LEU A 22 11.38 -46.15 -3.54
N ALA A 23 10.81 -47.11 -2.83
CA ALA A 23 10.03 -46.85 -1.63
C ALA A 23 10.86 -46.20 -0.52
N VAL A 24 12.09 -46.69 -0.29
CA VAL A 24 13.03 -46.10 0.66
C VAL A 24 13.41 -44.67 0.25
N GLN A 25 13.74 -44.43 -1.03
CA GLN A 25 14.05 -43.09 -1.52
C GLN A 25 12.89 -42.10 -1.38
N LEU A 26 11.67 -42.53 -1.71
CA LEU A 26 10.47 -41.67 -1.56
C LEU A 26 10.22 -41.31 -0.09
N ARG A 27 10.39 -42.29 0.83
CA ARG A 27 10.24 -42.06 2.26
C ARG A 27 11.32 -41.12 2.80
N THR A 28 12.59 -41.36 2.50
CA THR A 28 13.69 -40.50 2.93
C THR A 28 13.56 -39.09 2.39
N THR A 29 13.11 -38.92 1.13
CA THR A 29 12.90 -37.59 0.54
C THR A 29 11.73 -36.85 1.20
N ALA A 30 10.66 -37.55 1.57
CA ALA A 30 9.52 -36.96 2.28
C ALA A 30 9.92 -36.49 3.70
N ASP A 31 10.63 -37.36 4.45
CA ASP A 31 11.11 -37.04 5.80
C ASP A 31 12.10 -35.86 5.78
N THR A 32 13.04 -35.85 4.83
CA THR A 32 14.00 -34.71 4.68
C THR A 32 13.33 -33.41 4.33
N ARG A 33 12.26 -33.42 3.50
CA ARG A 33 11.49 -32.21 3.17
C ARG A 33 10.72 -31.71 4.37
N ALA A 34 10.14 -32.58 5.17
CA ALA A 34 9.42 -32.19 6.39
C ALA A 34 10.38 -31.57 7.42
N ASP A 35 11.55 -32.17 7.64
CA ASP A 35 12.58 -31.64 8.54
C ASP A 35 13.11 -30.27 8.09
N LEU A 36 13.39 -30.09 6.79
CA LEU A 36 13.85 -28.83 6.24
C LEU A 36 12.78 -27.72 6.35
N SER A 37 11.51 -28.08 6.21
CA SER A 37 10.42 -27.10 6.37
C SER A 37 10.23 -26.69 7.82
N ALA A 38 10.36 -27.63 8.76
CA ALA A 38 10.31 -27.36 10.19
C ALA A 38 11.49 -26.49 10.65
N GLN A 39 12.72 -26.82 10.24
CA GLN A 39 13.89 -26.00 10.55
C GLN A 39 13.80 -24.58 9.99
N ARG A 40 13.29 -24.41 8.77
CA ARG A 40 13.05 -23.08 8.20
C ARG A 40 12.00 -22.28 8.97
N ALA A 41 10.94 -22.93 9.42
CA ALA A 41 9.90 -22.29 10.22
C ALA A 41 10.46 -21.83 11.57
N GLU A 42 11.27 -22.66 12.24
CA GLU A 42 11.96 -22.30 13.49
C GLU A 42 12.95 -21.14 13.29
N ASP A 43 13.76 -21.16 12.21
CA ASP A 43 14.73 -20.10 11.91
C ASP A 43 14.01 -18.76 11.62
N ILE A 44 12.91 -18.80 10.87
CA ILE A 44 12.08 -17.60 10.60
C ILE A 44 11.45 -17.09 11.90
N ALA A 45 10.92 -17.97 12.73
CA ALA A 45 10.33 -17.59 14.02
C ALA A 45 11.38 -16.97 14.96
N ALA A 46 12.58 -17.54 15.03
CA ALA A 46 13.68 -17.00 15.83
C ALA A 46 14.11 -15.61 15.33
N ARG A 47 14.25 -15.42 14.02
CA ARG A 47 14.59 -14.12 13.42
C ARG A 47 13.48 -13.09 13.64
N LEU A 48 12.22 -13.52 13.58
CA LEU A 48 11.10 -12.63 13.86
C LEU A 48 11.16 -12.10 15.30
N VAL A 49 11.36 -12.98 16.29
CA VAL A 49 11.50 -12.61 17.70
C VAL A 49 12.69 -11.67 17.93
N GLU A 50 13.82 -11.94 17.27
CA GLU A 50 15.02 -11.10 17.36
C GLU A 50 14.76 -9.70 16.78
N THR A 51 14.16 -9.64 15.59
CA THR A 51 13.80 -8.37 14.94
C THR A 51 12.76 -7.58 15.74
N GLU A 52 11.79 -8.26 16.36
CA GLU A 52 10.83 -7.60 17.25
C GLU A 52 11.51 -7.02 18.50
N LYS A 53 12.44 -7.75 19.06
CA LYS A 53 13.23 -7.28 20.22
C LYS A 53 14.10 -6.07 19.88
N GLU A 54 14.80 -6.11 18.74
CA GLU A 54 15.58 -4.97 18.24
C GLU A 54 14.69 -3.75 17.99
N ARG A 55 13.54 -3.95 17.34
CA ARG A 55 12.55 -2.88 17.13
C ARG A 55 12.10 -2.25 18.44
N ASP A 56 11.84 -3.05 19.48
CA ASP A 56 11.35 -2.54 20.74
C ASP A 56 12.48 -1.85 21.55
N GLN A 57 13.72 -2.33 21.43
CA GLN A 57 14.89 -1.64 21.97
C GLN A 57 15.11 -0.27 21.32
N LEU A 58 15.08 -0.21 19.98
CA LEU A 58 15.19 1.04 19.23
C LEU A 58 14.06 2.02 19.58
N LYS A 59 12.84 1.52 19.78
CA LYS A 59 11.73 2.37 20.25
C LYS A 59 11.94 2.92 21.68
N GLN A 60 12.58 2.16 22.54
CA GLN A 60 12.93 2.63 23.89
C GLN A 60 14.05 3.67 23.85
N GLU A 61 15.07 3.46 23.02
CA GLU A 61 16.16 4.40 22.81
C GLU A 61 15.64 5.72 22.23
N ILE A 62 14.80 5.67 21.19
CA ILE A 62 14.14 6.86 20.63
C ILE A 62 13.32 7.60 21.70
N ARG A 63 12.58 6.88 22.56
CA ARG A 63 11.85 7.52 23.69
C ARG A 63 12.78 8.18 24.68
N GLY A 64 13.90 7.52 25.01
CA GLY A 64 14.92 8.09 25.90
C GLY A 64 15.56 9.34 25.32
N LEU A 65 15.93 9.34 24.05
CA LEU A 65 16.48 10.49 23.35
C LEU A 65 15.48 11.66 23.27
N LYS A 66 14.23 11.37 22.99
CA LYS A 66 13.15 12.38 22.96
C LYS A 66 12.91 13.03 24.32
N SER A 67 12.94 12.26 25.40
CA SER A 67 12.78 12.81 26.76
C SER A 67 13.99 13.63 27.23
N ALA A 68 15.18 13.36 26.69
CA ALA A 68 16.42 14.09 27.02
C ALA A 68 16.53 15.41 26.23
N SER A 69 15.88 15.56 25.09
CA SER A 69 16.01 16.75 24.24
C SER A 69 15.07 17.92 24.61
N GLY A 70 14.17 17.77 25.55
CA GLY A 70 13.29 18.87 26.01
C GLY A 70 12.27 19.39 24.98
N ASP A 71 12.37 18.96 23.70
CA ASP A 71 11.58 19.42 22.57
C ASP A 71 10.54 18.36 22.10
N ALA A 72 10.07 17.52 23.01
CA ALA A 72 9.18 16.41 22.65
C ALA A 72 7.88 16.90 21.94
N GLU A 73 7.36 18.04 22.36
CA GLU A 73 6.16 18.64 21.78
C GLU A 73 6.41 19.16 20.34
N THR A 74 7.53 19.85 20.14
CA THR A 74 7.95 20.38 18.84
C THR A 74 8.26 19.25 17.85
N GLY A 75 8.92 18.18 18.32
CA GLY A 75 9.24 17.01 17.51
C GLY A 75 8.01 16.24 17.01
N ASP A 76 6.98 16.10 17.83
CA ASP A 76 5.75 15.40 17.44
C ASP A 76 4.90 16.23 16.47
N GLU A 77 4.85 17.56 16.63
CA GLU A 77 4.19 18.45 15.68
C GLU A 77 4.89 18.44 14.31
N VAL A 78 6.21 18.50 14.28
CA VAL A 78 6.99 18.37 13.02
C VAL A 78 6.74 17.03 12.35
N ARG A 79 6.69 15.92 13.09
CA ARG A 79 6.36 14.59 12.55
C ARG A 79 4.94 14.52 11.99
N MET A 80 3.99 15.16 12.68
CA MET A 80 2.60 15.24 12.24
C MET A 80 2.50 16.00 10.91
N ARG A 81 3.12 17.18 10.82
CA ARG A 81 3.18 18.00 9.60
C ARG A 81 3.90 17.30 8.44
N ALA A 82 4.98 16.57 8.76
CA ALA A 82 5.70 15.74 7.79
C ALA A 82 4.91 14.50 7.31
N GLY A 83 3.72 14.23 7.90
CA GLY A 83 2.90 13.08 7.55
C GLY A 83 3.39 11.76 8.14
N LEU A 84 4.30 11.77 9.12
CA LEU A 84 4.91 10.58 9.73
C LEU A 84 4.09 9.98 10.88
N THR A 85 2.96 10.60 11.23
CA THR A 85 2.02 10.10 12.23
C THR A 85 0.64 9.89 11.61
N PRO A 86 -0.10 8.85 12.03
CA PRO A 86 -1.50 8.72 11.63
C PRO A 86 -2.32 9.84 12.27
N LEU A 87 -3.36 10.27 11.56
CA LEU A 87 -4.25 11.34 11.99
C LEU A 87 -5.71 10.87 11.96
N VAL A 88 -6.50 11.45 12.84
CA VAL A 88 -7.96 11.31 12.87
C VAL A 88 -8.56 12.69 13.11
N GLY A 89 -9.66 12.99 12.43
CA GLY A 89 -10.39 14.24 12.58
C GLY A 89 -11.57 14.35 11.65
N PRO A 90 -12.36 15.43 11.76
CA PRO A 90 -13.48 15.67 10.87
C PRO A 90 -13.01 15.86 9.44
N GLY A 91 -13.85 15.49 8.48
CA GLY A 91 -13.48 15.64 7.08
C GLY A 91 -14.41 14.95 6.11
N VAL A 92 -13.89 14.61 4.93
CA VAL A 92 -14.65 13.96 3.86
C VAL A 92 -13.99 12.70 3.37
N ILE A 93 -14.81 11.74 2.94
CA ILE A 93 -14.43 10.55 2.21
C ILE A 93 -15.05 10.66 0.81
N VAL A 94 -14.22 10.68 -0.21
CA VAL A 94 -14.62 10.84 -1.60
C VAL A 94 -14.33 9.56 -2.35
N ARG A 95 -15.36 8.96 -2.94
CA ARG A 95 -15.22 7.75 -3.76
C ARG A 95 -15.43 8.09 -5.22
N LEU A 96 -14.52 7.58 -6.05
CA LEU A 96 -14.56 7.71 -7.50
C LEU A 96 -14.45 6.32 -8.12
N ASP A 97 -15.31 6.04 -9.08
CA ASP A 97 -15.25 4.82 -9.88
C ASP A 97 -15.35 5.15 -11.36
N ASP A 98 -14.81 4.28 -12.20
CA ASP A 98 -14.92 4.42 -13.65
C ASP A 98 -16.38 4.54 -14.08
N SER A 99 -16.59 5.24 -15.17
CA SER A 99 -17.95 5.42 -15.69
C SER A 99 -18.63 4.10 -16.01
N SER A 100 -19.86 3.92 -15.54
CA SER A 100 -20.72 2.80 -15.96
C SER A 100 -21.18 2.90 -17.42
N ARG A 101 -21.01 4.06 -18.07
CA ARG A 101 -21.33 4.26 -19.47
C ARG A 101 -20.28 3.63 -20.35
N LYS A 102 -20.72 3.08 -21.48
CA LYS A 102 -19.82 2.59 -22.54
C LYS A 102 -19.60 3.68 -23.58
N ALA A 103 -18.37 3.79 -24.07
CA ALA A 103 -18.05 4.69 -25.18
C ALA A 103 -18.90 4.35 -26.40
N ARG A 104 -19.41 5.38 -27.08
CA ARG A 104 -20.15 5.26 -28.34
C ARG A 104 -19.16 5.09 -29.49
N THR A 105 -19.66 4.64 -30.65
CA THR A 105 -18.83 4.55 -31.85
C THR A 105 -18.21 5.91 -32.21
N GLY A 106 -16.88 5.96 -32.23
CA GLY A 106 -16.12 7.19 -32.52
C GLY A 106 -15.70 8.01 -31.27
N GLU A 107 -16.15 7.64 -30.07
CA GLU A 107 -15.68 8.25 -28.82
C GLU A 107 -14.42 7.54 -28.32
N ASN A 108 -13.55 8.27 -27.64
CA ASN A 108 -12.37 7.71 -26.98
C ASN A 108 -12.78 7.01 -25.67
N PRO A 109 -12.58 5.68 -25.54
CA PRO A 109 -12.94 4.94 -24.33
C PRO A 109 -12.24 5.43 -23.07
N ASN A 110 -11.04 6.02 -23.21
CA ASN A 110 -10.29 6.53 -22.06
C ASN A 110 -10.99 7.69 -21.34
N LEU A 111 -11.90 8.39 -21.98
CA LEU A 111 -12.68 9.48 -21.35
C LEU A 111 -13.67 8.98 -20.27
N TYR A 112 -13.90 7.69 -20.22
CA TYR A 112 -14.80 7.01 -19.29
C TYR A 112 -14.06 6.33 -18.12
N LEU A 113 -12.73 6.44 -18.09
CA LEU A 113 -11.87 5.91 -17.06
C LEU A 113 -11.28 7.05 -16.22
N ILE A 114 -11.02 6.78 -14.96
CA ILE A 114 -10.34 7.72 -14.07
C ILE A 114 -8.84 7.71 -14.37
N HIS A 115 -8.28 8.91 -14.52
CA HIS A 115 -6.86 9.15 -14.74
C HIS A 115 -6.21 9.85 -13.53
N ASP A 116 -4.90 9.93 -13.55
CA ASP A 116 -4.10 10.61 -12.52
C ASP A 116 -4.43 12.12 -12.44
N ASP A 117 -4.69 12.78 -13.56
CA ASP A 117 -5.11 14.19 -13.59
C ASP A 117 -6.48 14.42 -12.93
N ASP A 118 -7.40 13.47 -12.96
CA ASP A 118 -8.67 13.54 -12.27
C ASP A 118 -8.48 13.52 -10.75
N LEU A 119 -7.66 12.56 -10.25
CA LEU A 119 -7.31 12.51 -8.83
C LEU A 119 -6.52 13.73 -8.39
N LEU A 120 -5.58 14.21 -9.22
CA LEU A 120 -4.81 15.43 -8.93
C LEU A 120 -5.72 16.66 -8.81
N ARG A 121 -6.75 16.79 -9.65
CA ARG A 121 -7.75 17.86 -9.53
C ARG A 121 -8.51 17.76 -8.21
N VAL A 122 -9.03 16.58 -7.86
CA VAL A 122 -9.72 16.36 -6.58
C VAL A 122 -8.82 16.74 -5.39
N ILE A 123 -7.56 16.27 -5.39
CA ILE A 123 -6.60 16.59 -4.34
C ILE A 123 -6.30 18.10 -4.27
N ASN A 124 -6.18 18.78 -5.39
CA ASN A 124 -5.93 20.22 -5.44
C ASN A 124 -7.11 21.04 -4.92
N GLU A 125 -8.35 20.66 -5.27
CA GLU A 125 -9.54 21.29 -4.69
C GLU A 125 -9.62 21.12 -3.17
N LEU A 126 -9.35 19.90 -2.67
CA LEU A 126 -9.32 19.64 -1.23
C LEU A 126 -8.21 20.42 -0.52
N ARG A 127 -7.02 20.54 -1.11
CA ARG A 127 -5.92 21.35 -0.58
C ARG A 127 -6.27 22.83 -0.56
N ALA A 128 -6.85 23.34 -1.64
CA ALA A 128 -7.31 24.74 -1.74
C ALA A 128 -8.40 25.06 -0.71
N ALA A 129 -9.22 24.08 -0.35
CA ALA A 129 -10.25 24.18 0.69
C ALA A 129 -9.70 24.03 2.12
N GLY A 130 -8.39 23.86 2.30
CA GLY A 130 -7.76 23.80 3.61
C GLY A 130 -7.63 22.38 4.20
N ALA A 131 -7.58 21.33 3.36
CA ALA A 131 -7.32 19.99 3.86
C ALA A 131 -5.96 19.91 4.57
N GLU A 132 -5.96 19.48 5.83
CA GLU A 132 -4.76 19.34 6.67
C GLU A 132 -4.00 18.03 6.39
N ALA A 133 -4.72 17.00 6.01
CA ALA A 133 -4.16 15.71 5.65
C ALA A 133 -5.00 15.02 4.57
N LEU A 134 -4.31 14.27 3.69
CA LEU A 134 -4.91 13.58 2.56
C LEU A 134 -4.36 12.17 2.41
N SER A 135 -5.19 11.24 1.97
CA SER A 135 -4.76 9.92 1.50
C SER A 135 -5.59 9.44 0.33
N ILE A 136 -5.01 8.58 -0.51
CA ILE A 136 -5.70 7.86 -1.58
C ILE A 136 -5.50 6.38 -1.33
N ASN A 137 -6.58 5.60 -1.22
CA ASN A 137 -6.56 4.16 -0.95
C ASN A 137 -5.60 3.77 0.19
N GLY A 138 -5.62 4.57 1.29
CA GLY A 138 -4.75 4.37 2.45
C GLY A 138 -3.28 4.78 2.25
N GLN A 139 -2.92 5.40 1.12
CA GLN A 139 -1.60 5.99 0.91
C GLN A 139 -1.62 7.46 1.33
N ARG A 140 -0.95 7.80 2.43
CA ARG A 140 -0.79 9.19 2.90
C ARG A 140 -0.10 10.03 1.83
N LEU A 141 -0.64 11.19 1.54
CA LEU A 141 -0.01 12.17 0.65
C LEU A 141 0.88 13.13 1.44
N THR A 142 2.09 13.33 0.94
CA THR A 142 3.09 14.30 1.42
C THR A 142 3.52 15.21 0.27
N GLY A 143 4.45 16.11 0.51
CA GLY A 143 4.99 16.99 -0.53
C GLY A 143 5.71 16.27 -1.68
N THR A 144 6.17 15.05 -1.45
CA THR A 144 6.91 14.24 -2.44
C THR A 144 6.11 13.05 -2.98
N SER A 145 4.81 12.95 -2.64
CA SER A 145 3.95 11.87 -3.12
C SER A 145 3.68 12.01 -4.61
N GLU A 146 3.92 10.94 -5.37
CA GLU A 146 3.51 10.88 -6.77
C GLU A 146 2.12 10.26 -6.92
N ILE A 147 1.37 10.77 -7.90
CA ILE A 147 0.13 10.20 -8.41
C ILE A 147 0.30 10.13 -9.92
N ARG A 148 0.27 8.93 -10.50
CA ARG A 148 0.52 8.75 -11.94
C ARG A 148 -0.22 7.56 -12.52
N CYS A 149 -0.55 7.60 -13.79
CA CYS A 149 -1.02 6.44 -14.53
C CYS A 149 0.09 5.40 -14.67
N ALA A 150 -0.25 4.13 -14.47
CA ALA A 150 0.64 2.98 -14.58
C ALA A 150 -0.04 1.85 -15.37
N GLY A 151 -0.31 2.10 -16.65
CA GLY A 151 -1.15 1.26 -17.50
C GLY A 151 -2.63 1.39 -17.12
N PRO A 152 -3.35 0.28 -16.89
CA PRO A 152 -4.77 0.30 -16.51
C PRO A 152 -4.99 0.61 -15.02
N THR A 153 -3.96 0.95 -14.29
CA THR A 153 -3.99 1.25 -12.84
C THR A 153 -3.36 2.60 -12.56
N LEU A 154 -3.64 3.17 -11.39
CA LEU A 154 -2.94 4.34 -10.90
C LEU A 154 -1.94 3.93 -9.81
N SER A 155 -0.80 4.60 -9.78
CA SER A 155 0.22 4.47 -8.75
C SER A 155 0.19 5.69 -7.85
N VAL A 156 0.16 5.46 -6.54
CA VAL A 156 0.31 6.47 -5.50
C VAL A 156 1.40 5.98 -4.54
N ASN A 157 2.46 6.74 -4.35
CA ASN A 157 3.61 6.33 -3.53
C ASN A 157 4.17 4.95 -3.93
N ASN A 158 4.30 4.68 -5.23
CA ASN A 158 4.69 3.39 -5.81
C ASN A 158 3.74 2.21 -5.51
N VAL A 159 2.57 2.45 -4.93
CA VAL A 159 1.54 1.43 -4.72
C VAL A 159 0.48 1.55 -5.81
N ARG A 160 0.30 0.47 -6.57
CA ARG A 160 -0.70 0.41 -7.65
C ARG A 160 -2.06 0.04 -7.11
N SER A 161 -3.09 0.73 -7.58
CA SER A 161 -4.49 0.43 -7.30
C SER A 161 -5.35 0.66 -8.54
N ALA A 162 -6.50 -0.01 -8.58
CA ALA A 162 -7.53 0.17 -9.60
C ALA A 162 -8.76 0.83 -8.96
N PRO A 163 -9.68 1.39 -9.75
CA PRO A 163 -10.96 1.87 -9.25
C PRO A 163 -11.73 0.78 -8.48
N PRO A 164 -12.56 1.12 -7.49
CA PRO A 164 -12.84 2.49 -7.04
C PRO A 164 -11.69 3.10 -6.23
N PHE A 165 -11.46 4.41 -6.40
CA PHE A 165 -10.52 5.17 -5.60
C PHE A 165 -11.24 5.82 -4.43
N GLU A 166 -10.64 5.73 -3.25
CA GLU A 166 -11.12 6.38 -2.03
C GLU A 166 -10.11 7.45 -1.61
N VAL A 167 -10.53 8.71 -1.73
CA VAL A 167 -9.77 9.87 -1.25
C VAL A 167 -10.31 10.27 0.10
N ARG A 168 -9.46 10.35 1.11
CA ARG A 168 -9.82 10.83 2.45
C ARG A 168 -9.11 12.14 2.72
N ALA A 169 -9.84 13.10 3.28
CA ALA A 169 -9.33 14.42 3.65
C ALA A 169 -9.81 14.80 5.05
N ILE A 170 -8.90 15.26 5.90
CA ILE A 170 -9.21 15.88 7.19
C ILE A 170 -9.21 17.39 7.01
N GLY A 171 -10.18 18.09 7.58
CA GLY A 171 -10.35 19.53 7.53
C GLY A 171 -11.79 19.95 7.79
N ASP A 172 -12.12 21.23 7.55
CA ASP A 172 -13.50 21.70 7.66
C ASP A 172 -14.39 20.98 6.64
N THR A 173 -15.32 20.16 7.13
CA THR A 173 -16.18 19.29 6.32
C THR A 173 -17.01 20.08 5.30
N ASN A 174 -17.52 21.24 5.69
CA ASN A 174 -18.34 22.07 4.80
C ASN A 174 -17.50 22.70 3.69
N ALA A 175 -16.34 23.24 4.03
CA ALA A 175 -15.43 23.82 3.05
C ALA A 175 -14.94 22.76 2.04
N LEU A 176 -14.56 21.58 2.51
CA LEU A 176 -14.10 20.48 1.66
C LEU A 176 -15.20 19.97 0.72
N GLU A 177 -16.41 19.78 1.24
CA GLU A 177 -17.55 19.32 0.44
C GLU A 177 -17.94 20.35 -0.62
N GLN A 178 -18.04 21.64 -0.24
CA GLN A 178 -18.43 22.71 -1.16
C GLN A 178 -17.40 22.93 -2.27
N ALA A 179 -16.10 22.82 -1.98
CA ALA A 179 -15.05 22.93 -2.98
C ALA A 179 -15.22 21.88 -4.08
N LEU A 180 -15.47 20.64 -3.71
CA LEU A 180 -15.69 19.56 -4.67
C LEU A 180 -17.00 19.71 -5.48
N LYS A 181 -18.04 20.30 -4.87
CA LYS A 181 -19.37 20.53 -5.51
C LYS A 181 -19.48 21.86 -6.22
N MET A 182 -18.41 22.65 -6.30
CA MET A 182 -18.40 23.95 -6.97
C MET A 182 -18.89 23.81 -8.41
N ARG A 183 -19.75 24.74 -8.86
CA ARG A 183 -20.25 24.78 -10.23
C ARG A 183 -19.10 24.93 -11.24
N GLY A 184 -19.08 24.06 -12.25
CA GLY A 184 -18.01 23.99 -13.24
C GLY A 184 -16.70 23.43 -12.70
N GLY A 185 -16.69 22.93 -11.45
CA GLY A 185 -15.56 22.30 -10.80
C GLY A 185 -15.34 20.85 -11.21
N VAL A 186 -14.57 20.14 -10.38
CA VAL A 186 -14.13 18.76 -10.67
C VAL A 186 -15.32 17.79 -10.78
N ALA A 187 -16.31 17.89 -9.88
CA ALA A 187 -17.47 17.02 -9.92
C ALA A 187 -18.28 17.17 -11.22
N ASP A 188 -18.55 18.42 -11.64
CA ASP A 188 -19.28 18.67 -12.88
C ASP A 188 -18.51 18.18 -14.12
N THR A 189 -17.19 18.37 -14.12
CA THR A 189 -16.32 17.92 -15.23
C THR A 189 -16.35 16.40 -15.38
N LEU A 190 -16.19 15.66 -14.31
CA LEU A 190 -16.20 14.20 -14.31
C LEU A 190 -17.58 13.63 -14.66
N LYS A 191 -18.64 14.28 -14.18
CA LYS A 191 -20.03 13.91 -14.46
C LYS A 191 -20.38 13.93 -15.95
N VAL A 192 -19.75 14.79 -16.76
CA VAL A 192 -19.92 14.81 -18.23
C VAL A 192 -19.64 13.42 -18.81
N TRP A 193 -18.64 12.74 -18.31
CA TRP A 193 -18.24 11.40 -18.75
C TRP A 193 -18.89 10.26 -17.96
N GLY A 194 -19.76 10.61 -16.99
CA GLY A 194 -20.48 9.65 -16.16
C GLY A 194 -19.63 9.06 -15.03
N ILE A 195 -18.55 9.72 -14.69
CA ILE A 195 -17.78 9.48 -13.47
C ILE A 195 -18.43 10.31 -12.37
N GLU A 196 -18.89 9.65 -11.29
CA GLU A 196 -19.54 10.30 -10.18
C GLU A 196 -18.63 10.36 -8.96
N LEU A 197 -18.56 11.54 -8.34
CA LEU A 197 -17.98 11.71 -7.03
C LEU A 197 -19.05 11.43 -5.96
N VAL A 198 -18.86 10.38 -5.18
CA VAL A 198 -19.66 10.14 -3.98
C VAL A 198 -18.90 10.75 -2.80
N ILE A 199 -19.48 11.76 -2.16
CA ILE A 199 -18.85 12.51 -1.07
C ILE A 199 -19.63 12.22 0.21
N GLU A 200 -18.93 11.66 1.20
CA GLU A 200 -19.45 11.40 2.54
C GLU A 200 -18.69 12.28 3.54
N THR A 201 -19.41 12.97 4.44
CA THR A 201 -18.82 13.70 5.57
C THR A 201 -18.75 12.79 6.78
N ALA A 202 -17.68 12.90 7.58
CA ALA A 202 -17.51 12.13 8.80
C ALA A 202 -16.78 12.96 9.86
N ASP A 203 -17.12 12.71 11.14
CA ASP A 203 -16.45 13.36 12.28
C ASP A 203 -15.06 12.73 12.57
N ASP A 204 -14.86 11.46 12.18
CA ASP A 204 -13.65 10.68 12.45
C ASP A 204 -13.10 10.07 11.15
N VAL A 205 -12.48 10.88 10.31
CA VAL A 205 -11.76 10.41 9.13
C VAL A 205 -10.34 9.99 9.57
N TYR A 206 -10.04 8.70 9.43
CA TYR A 206 -8.70 8.18 9.71
C TYR A 206 -7.82 8.26 8.47
N ILE A 207 -6.62 8.84 8.62
CA ILE A 207 -5.58 8.93 7.59
C ILE A 207 -4.29 8.33 8.16
N PRO A 208 -3.71 7.29 7.53
CA PRO A 208 -2.51 6.62 8.04
C PRO A 208 -1.26 7.51 7.92
N ALA A 209 -0.19 7.11 8.61
CA ALA A 209 1.12 7.68 8.41
C ALA A 209 1.68 7.33 7.02
N TYR A 210 2.52 8.20 6.49
CA TYR A 210 3.32 7.93 5.30
C TYR A 210 4.30 6.79 5.58
N LYS A 211 4.37 5.83 4.65
CA LYS A 211 5.20 4.62 4.79
C LYS A 211 6.46 4.63 3.95
N GLY A 212 6.62 5.62 3.07
CA GLY A 212 7.81 5.77 2.24
C GLY A 212 8.98 6.36 3.00
N ALA A 213 10.16 6.35 2.39
CA ALA A 213 11.34 7.01 2.93
C ALA A 213 11.25 8.52 2.67
N LEU A 214 11.53 9.33 3.71
CA LEU A 214 11.71 10.78 3.61
C LEU A 214 13.22 11.08 3.73
N THR A 215 13.98 10.68 2.74
CA THR A 215 15.43 10.92 2.70
C THR A 215 15.74 12.00 1.67
N TYR A 216 16.53 12.97 2.09
CA TYR A 216 17.09 13.99 1.21
C TYR A 216 18.53 13.60 0.91
N THR A 217 18.86 13.34 -0.36
CA THR A 217 20.23 13.01 -0.80
C THR A 217 20.98 14.24 -1.26
N TYR A 218 20.27 15.21 -1.80
CA TYR A 218 20.85 16.41 -2.43
C TYR A 218 20.47 17.69 -1.69
N ALA A 219 19.33 17.73 -1.01
CA ALA A 219 18.90 18.90 -0.24
C ALA A 219 19.43 18.83 1.19
N HIS A 220 19.91 19.95 1.70
CA HIS A 220 20.35 20.15 3.09
C HIS A 220 19.88 21.52 3.57
N GLU A 221 19.81 21.68 4.88
CA GLU A 221 19.46 22.97 5.48
C GLU A 221 20.53 24.00 5.16
N THR A 222 20.11 25.24 4.92
CA THR A 222 21.03 26.37 4.82
C THR A 222 21.01 27.18 6.11
N GLU A 223 22.18 27.59 6.59
CA GLU A 223 22.31 28.49 7.75
C GLU A 223 22.13 29.97 7.34
N GLU A 224 22.14 30.28 6.04
CA GLU A 224 21.92 31.62 5.54
C GLU A 224 20.45 31.84 5.21
N GLU A 225 19.89 32.92 5.78
CA GLU A 225 18.59 33.45 5.38
C GLU A 225 18.74 33.98 3.94
N VAL A 226 18.41 33.16 2.94
CA VAL A 226 18.42 33.59 1.52
C VAL A 226 17.31 34.63 1.39
N ALA A 227 17.69 35.91 1.39
CA ALA A 227 16.76 37.00 1.15
C ALA A 227 16.05 36.77 -0.21
N PRO A 228 14.73 37.08 -0.30
CA PRO A 228 13.92 36.87 -1.49
C PRO A 228 14.38 37.72 -2.69
#